data_f5f8763288c5d7602fc447a8dc0e105f
#
_entry.id   f5f8763288c5d7602fc447a8dc0e105f
#
_cell.length_a   1.000
_cell.length_b   1.000
_cell.length_c   1.000
_cell.angle_alpha   90.00
_cell.angle_beta   90.00
_cell.angle_gamma   90.00
#
_symmetry.space_group_name_H-M   'P 1'
#
loop_
_entity.id
_entity.type
_entity.pdbx_description
1 polymer ?
#
loop_
_entity_poly.entity_id
_entity_poly.type
_entity_poly.pdbx_seq_one_letter_code
_entity_poly.pdbx_strand_id
1 'polypeptide(L)'
;MGSEREIIATLLLILFICHTCLAFNCKFPNEGCERNEDCCSNKCVDAHPGTNARCTKLGIHKPCLYTYQCEDRLRCGNNSCCARYWGICKHARDCCDKTHHCYEVDGFYYKRCLTAPSLGNGLSSTKQFHHQFFYLVVVTIVKVATTSFPLR
;
A
#
# COMPACT_ATOMS: atom_id res chain seq x y z
N MET A 1 -26.37 49.89 14.41
CA MET A 1 -25.51 49.10 15.33
C MET A 1 -25.45 47.60 15.03
N GLY A 2 -26.26 47.06 14.09
CA GLY A 2 -26.18 45.64 13.67
C GLY A 2 -25.05 45.31 12.67
N SER A 3 -24.77 46.24 11.74
CA SER A 3 -23.82 46.04 10.62
C SER A 3 -22.35 45.86 11.06
N GLU A 4 -21.88 46.55 12.08
CA GLU A 4 -20.47 46.42 12.52
C GLU A 4 -20.17 45.09 13.20
N ARG A 5 -21.12 44.54 13.96
CA ARG A 5 -20.96 43.23 14.61
C ARG A 5 -20.92 42.08 13.59
N GLU A 6 -21.71 42.14 12.52
CA GLU A 6 -21.73 41.18 11.43
C GLU A 6 -20.40 41.20 10.65
N ILE A 7 -19.87 42.40 10.40
CA ILE A 7 -18.58 42.56 9.69
C ILE A 7 -17.43 41.98 10.53
N ILE A 8 -17.40 42.27 11.83
CA ILE A 8 -16.36 41.75 12.73
C ILE A 8 -16.45 40.22 12.82
N ALA A 9 -17.66 39.66 12.95
CA ALA A 9 -17.85 38.22 13.02
C ALA A 9 -17.37 37.50 11.73
N THR A 10 -17.68 38.07 10.55
CA THR A 10 -17.21 37.55 9.27
C THR A 10 -15.70 37.66 9.09
N LEU A 11 -15.08 38.74 9.52
CA LEU A 11 -13.61 38.88 9.49
C LEU A 11 -12.91 37.88 10.41
N LEU A 12 -13.43 37.67 11.62
CA LEU A 12 -12.90 36.68 12.56
C LEU A 12 -13.05 35.26 12.00
N LEU A 13 -14.18 34.94 11.34
CA LEU A 13 -14.38 33.65 10.67
C LEU A 13 -13.40 33.43 9.53
N ILE A 14 -13.17 34.44 8.71
CA ILE A 14 -12.20 34.38 7.58
C ILE A 14 -10.77 34.20 8.12
N LEU A 15 -10.40 34.92 9.20
CA LEU A 15 -9.10 34.75 9.86
C LEU A 15 -8.95 33.35 10.45
N PHE A 16 -10.00 32.80 11.05
CA PHE A 16 -10.00 31.44 11.61
C PHE A 16 -9.85 30.38 10.50
N ILE A 17 -10.55 30.56 9.37
CA ILE A 17 -10.44 29.67 8.21
C ILE A 17 -9.05 29.78 7.57
N CYS A 18 -8.46 30.98 7.52
CA CYS A 18 -7.10 31.18 6.99
C CYS A 18 -6.02 30.54 7.89
N HIS A 19 -6.22 30.50 9.21
CA HIS A 19 -5.32 29.81 10.14
C HIS A 19 -5.38 28.27 10.03
N THR A 20 -6.48 27.72 9.55
CA THR A 20 -6.64 26.28 9.29
C THR A 20 -6.18 25.82 7.90
N CYS A 21 -5.75 26.75 7.04
CA CYS A 21 -5.00 26.38 5.84
C CYS A 21 -3.72 25.70 6.29
N LEU A 22 -3.75 24.35 6.29
CA LEU A 22 -2.61 23.48 6.56
C LEU A 22 -1.55 23.71 5.46
N ALA A 23 -0.77 24.78 5.62
CA ALA A 23 0.48 24.89 4.90
C ALA A 23 1.34 23.72 5.38
N PHE A 24 1.76 22.87 4.46
CA PHE A 24 2.78 21.86 4.78
C PHE A 24 4.02 22.63 5.27
N ASN A 25 4.33 22.52 6.56
CA ASN A 25 5.48 23.18 7.17
C ASN A 25 6.80 22.45 6.88
N CYS A 26 6.80 21.52 5.93
CA CYS A 26 7.96 20.73 5.55
C CYS A 26 8.29 20.91 4.06
N LYS A 27 9.57 20.73 3.73
CA LYS A 27 10.12 20.81 2.38
C LYS A 27 9.84 19.52 1.60
N PHE A 28 9.48 19.70 0.33
CA PHE A 28 9.20 18.57 -0.57
C PHE A 28 10.50 17.96 -1.16
N PRO A 29 10.41 16.81 -1.84
CA PRO A 29 11.56 16.18 -2.47
C PRO A 29 12.35 17.13 -3.36
N ASN A 30 13.67 17.02 -3.28
CA ASN A 30 14.64 17.83 -3.99
C ASN A 30 14.79 19.29 -3.52
N GLU A 31 14.05 19.74 -2.53
CA GLU A 31 14.29 21.03 -1.86
C GLU A 31 15.49 20.92 -0.91
N GLY A 32 16.26 22.03 -0.79
CA GLY A 32 17.40 22.10 0.10
C GLY A 32 17.02 21.99 1.56
N CYS A 33 17.75 21.22 2.35
CA CYS A 33 17.48 20.98 3.77
C CYS A 33 18.77 21.02 4.58
N GLU A 34 18.64 21.27 5.88
CA GLU A 34 19.74 21.23 6.84
C GLU A 34 19.60 20.04 7.80
N ARG A 35 18.36 19.67 8.11
CA ARG A 35 18.00 18.60 9.04
C ARG A 35 16.91 17.72 8.47
N ASN A 36 16.79 16.50 9.01
CA ASN A 36 15.76 15.55 8.59
C ASN A 36 14.34 16.08 8.81
N GLU A 37 14.13 16.83 9.88
CA GLU A 37 12.84 17.40 10.28
C GLU A 37 12.34 18.48 9.31
N ASP A 38 13.26 19.08 8.54
CA ASP A 38 12.88 20.06 7.51
C ASP A 38 12.10 19.41 6.38
N CYS A 39 12.27 18.10 6.16
CA CYS A 39 11.72 17.37 5.03
C CYS A 39 10.40 16.66 5.38
N CYS A 40 9.42 16.70 4.48
CA CYS A 40 8.20 15.90 4.58
C CYS A 40 8.48 14.38 4.59
N SER A 41 9.61 13.98 3.99
CA SER A 41 10.09 12.59 4.05
C SER A 41 10.74 12.23 5.39
N ASN A 42 11.07 13.21 6.23
CA ASN A 42 11.96 13.10 7.39
C ASN A 42 13.36 12.58 7.04
N LYS A 43 13.84 12.89 5.83
CA LYS A 43 15.13 12.43 5.36
C LYS A 43 15.81 13.47 4.48
N CYS A 44 16.84 14.11 5.04
CA CYS A 44 17.73 15.06 4.38
C CYS A 44 19.05 14.37 4.05
N VAL A 45 19.48 14.35 2.79
CA VAL A 45 20.66 13.58 2.34
C VAL A 45 21.52 14.42 1.42
N ASP A 46 22.83 14.37 1.62
CA ASP A 46 23.80 14.82 0.63
C ASP A 46 23.92 13.76 -0.48
N ALA A 47 23.58 14.14 -1.70
CA ALA A 47 23.70 13.24 -2.85
C ALA A 47 25.17 12.92 -3.19
N HIS A 48 26.07 13.92 -3.01
CA HIS A 48 27.50 13.80 -3.22
C HIS A 48 28.25 14.72 -2.26
N PRO A 49 29.47 14.37 -1.84
CA PRO A 49 30.32 15.23 -1.02
C PRO A 49 30.48 16.64 -1.66
N GLY A 50 30.17 17.68 -0.89
CA GLY A 50 30.27 19.08 -1.35
C GLY A 50 29.03 19.61 -2.07
N THR A 51 27.94 18.86 -2.17
CA THR A 51 26.63 19.35 -2.62
C THR A 51 25.74 19.70 -1.46
N ASN A 52 24.79 20.62 -1.69
CA ASN A 52 23.80 20.94 -0.67
C ASN A 52 22.86 19.74 -0.44
N ALA A 53 22.61 19.42 0.82
CA ALA A 53 21.67 18.38 1.22
C ALA A 53 20.26 18.68 0.70
N ARG A 54 19.56 17.63 0.30
CA ARG A 54 18.20 17.71 -0.26
C ARG A 54 17.27 16.66 0.35
N CYS A 55 16.00 17.03 0.42
CA CYS A 55 14.96 16.14 0.86
C CYS A 55 14.76 14.98 -0.12
N THR A 56 14.67 13.76 0.40
CA THR A 56 14.38 12.55 -0.39
C THR A 56 12.91 12.47 -0.79
N LYS A 57 12.57 11.55 -1.71
CA LYS A 57 11.19 11.23 -2.05
C LYS A 57 10.41 10.72 -0.84
N LEU A 58 9.09 10.87 -0.89
CA LEU A 58 8.15 10.54 0.16
C LEU A 58 7.87 9.04 0.17
N GLY A 59 8.06 8.42 1.33
CA GLY A 59 7.68 7.02 1.55
C GLY A 59 6.17 6.82 1.65
N ILE A 60 5.77 5.57 1.85
CA ILE A 60 4.36 5.18 1.99
C ILE A 60 3.68 5.92 3.15
N HIS A 61 2.41 6.29 2.97
CA HIS A 61 1.58 7.09 3.89
C HIS A 61 2.05 8.53 4.15
N LYS A 62 3.12 8.98 3.53
CA LYS A 62 3.53 10.39 3.65
C LYS A 62 2.61 11.27 2.78
N PRO A 63 2.28 12.49 3.26
CA PRO A 63 1.41 13.40 2.53
C PRO A 63 2.07 13.88 1.24
N CYS A 64 1.31 13.91 0.15
CA CYS A 64 1.79 14.31 -1.17
C CYS A 64 0.73 15.12 -1.93
N LEU A 65 1.18 15.92 -2.88
CA LEU A 65 0.35 16.64 -3.85
C LEU A 65 0.45 15.97 -5.24
N TYR A 66 1.63 15.47 -5.58
CA TYR A 66 1.92 14.90 -6.90
C TYR A 66 2.65 13.57 -6.80
N THR A 67 2.42 12.69 -7.77
CA THR A 67 3.02 11.34 -7.80
C THR A 67 4.55 11.36 -7.83
N TYR A 68 5.20 12.34 -8.49
CA TYR A 68 6.66 12.42 -8.55
C TYR A 68 7.33 12.67 -7.20
N GLN A 69 6.56 13.13 -6.21
CA GLN A 69 7.04 13.35 -4.85
C GLN A 69 7.21 12.03 -4.08
N CYS A 70 6.48 10.99 -4.48
CA CYS A 70 6.54 9.68 -3.84
C CYS A 70 7.75 8.87 -4.33
N GLU A 71 8.22 7.94 -3.49
CA GLU A 71 9.26 6.98 -3.86
C GLU A 71 8.83 6.17 -5.10
N ASP A 72 9.84 5.60 -5.78
CA ASP A 72 9.60 4.80 -6.97
C ASP A 72 8.63 3.64 -6.66
N ARG A 73 7.69 3.38 -7.60
CA ARG A 73 6.59 2.42 -7.49
C ARG A 73 5.43 2.83 -6.59
N LEU A 74 5.52 3.97 -5.89
CA LEU A 74 4.38 4.59 -5.22
C LEU A 74 3.71 5.62 -6.14
N ARG A 75 2.49 6.01 -5.81
CA ARG A 75 1.80 7.15 -6.40
C ARG A 75 1.13 7.98 -5.31
N CYS A 76 0.86 9.23 -5.62
CA CYS A 76 0.03 10.07 -4.76
C CYS A 76 -1.45 9.76 -5.03
N GLY A 77 -2.10 9.16 -4.04
CA GLY A 77 -3.54 8.87 -4.07
C GLY A 77 -4.17 9.35 -2.76
N ASN A 78 -5.27 10.12 -2.86
CA ASN A 78 -5.95 10.72 -1.70
C ASN A 78 -4.98 11.52 -0.80
N ASN A 79 -4.13 12.36 -1.41
CA ASN A 79 -3.13 13.20 -0.76
C ASN A 79 -2.09 12.42 0.07
N SER A 80 -1.89 11.14 -0.20
CA SER A 80 -0.92 10.28 0.48
C SER A 80 -0.22 9.34 -0.50
N CYS A 81 1.09 9.09 -0.28
CA CYS A 81 1.82 8.12 -1.09
C CYS A 81 1.38 6.69 -0.76
N CYS A 82 0.98 5.94 -1.76
CA CYS A 82 0.45 4.59 -1.65
C CYS A 82 0.94 3.68 -2.78
N ALA A 83 0.88 2.37 -2.58
CA ALA A 83 1.29 1.38 -3.57
C ALA A 83 0.23 1.19 -4.65
N ARG A 84 0.64 1.22 -5.93
CA ARG A 84 -0.23 0.91 -7.08
C ARG A 84 -0.61 -0.56 -7.11
N TYR A 85 -1.50 -0.92 -8.04
CA TYR A 85 -1.68 -2.31 -8.44
C TYR A 85 -0.33 -2.96 -8.73
N TRP A 86 -0.11 -4.16 -8.20
CA TRP A 86 1.17 -4.88 -8.24
C TRP A 86 2.31 -4.21 -7.46
N GLY A 87 2.07 -3.11 -6.75
CA GLY A 87 3.05 -2.47 -5.87
C GLY A 87 3.33 -3.29 -4.62
N ILE A 88 4.51 -3.08 -4.02
CA ILE A 88 4.90 -3.75 -2.76
C ILE A 88 4.06 -3.17 -1.62
N CYS A 89 3.55 -4.03 -0.76
CA CYS A 89 2.76 -3.67 0.41
C CYS A 89 3.09 -4.56 1.61
N LYS A 90 2.75 -4.08 2.79
CA LYS A 90 2.76 -4.85 4.05
C LYS A 90 1.34 -5.11 4.53
N HIS A 91 0.45 -4.15 4.31
CA HIS A 91 -0.94 -4.18 4.74
C HIS A 91 -1.85 -3.71 3.59
N ALA A 92 -3.14 -4.07 3.63
CA ALA A 92 -4.12 -3.62 2.63
C ALA A 92 -4.22 -2.09 2.53
N ARG A 93 -4.05 -1.37 3.64
CA ARG A 93 -4.07 0.10 3.69
C ARG A 93 -2.93 0.77 2.91
N ASP A 94 -1.89 0.01 2.56
CA ASP A 94 -0.76 0.52 1.78
C ASP A 94 -1.13 0.68 0.31
N CYS A 95 -2.19 0.00 -0.13
CA CYS A 95 -2.67 0.04 -1.50
C CYS A 95 -3.51 1.30 -1.75
N CYS A 96 -3.29 1.95 -2.91
CA CYS A 96 -4.01 3.17 -3.27
C CYS A 96 -5.51 2.94 -3.49
N ASP A 97 -5.87 1.77 -3.97
CA ASP A 97 -7.25 1.37 -4.19
C ASP A 97 -7.73 0.55 -3.00
N LYS A 98 -8.85 0.95 -2.41
CA LYS A 98 -9.46 0.26 -1.26
C LYS A 98 -10.00 -1.14 -1.61
N THR A 99 -10.21 -1.41 -2.90
CA THR A 99 -10.62 -2.74 -3.40
C THR A 99 -9.43 -3.70 -3.51
N HIS A 100 -8.20 -3.17 -3.46
CA HIS A 100 -7.00 -3.98 -3.48
C HIS A 100 -6.64 -4.45 -2.07
N HIS A 101 -6.18 -5.68 -1.99
CA HIS A 101 -5.64 -6.30 -0.79
C HIS A 101 -4.17 -6.61 -0.97
N CYS A 102 -3.47 -6.78 0.14
CA CYS A 102 -2.04 -7.08 0.15
C CYS A 102 -1.85 -8.60 0.25
N TYR A 103 -1.60 -9.25 -0.89
CA TYR A 103 -1.45 -10.70 -1.00
C TYR A 103 0.00 -11.12 -1.13
N GLU A 104 0.31 -12.30 -0.59
CA GLU A 104 1.51 -13.05 -0.94
C GLU A 104 1.33 -13.64 -2.33
N VAL A 105 2.39 -13.57 -3.14
CA VAL A 105 2.41 -14.10 -4.50
C VAL A 105 3.55 -15.08 -4.59
N ASP A 106 3.27 -16.31 -5.05
CA ASP A 106 4.26 -17.36 -5.19
C ASP A 106 5.44 -16.89 -6.06
N GLY A 107 6.66 -17.15 -5.60
CA GLY A 107 7.89 -16.73 -6.25
C GLY A 107 8.31 -15.28 -5.99
N PHE A 108 7.57 -14.51 -5.19
CA PHE A 108 7.94 -13.16 -4.79
C PHE A 108 8.19 -13.05 -3.28
N TYR A 109 9.23 -12.32 -2.92
CA TYR A 109 9.60 -12.11 -1.52
C TYR A 109 8.66 -11.15 -0.77
N TYR A 110 7.99 -10.25 -1.52
CA TYR A 110 7.15 -9.19 -0.96
C TYR A 110 5.71 -9.37 -1.41
N LYS A 111 4.78 -9.08 -0.49
CA LYS A 111 3.35 -8.98 -0.79
C LYS A 111 3.08 -7.91 -1.84
N ARG A 112 2.02 -8.09 -2.61
CA ARG A 112 1.61 -7.21 -3.71
C ARG A 112 0.16 -6.74 -3.54
N CYS A 113 -0.09 -5.49 -3.95
CA CYS A 113 -1.45 -4.96 -4.03
C CYS A 113 -2.18 -5.54 -5.23
N LEU A 114 -3.15 -6.40 -4.97
CA LEU A 114 -3.95 -7.08 -6.00
C LEU A 114 -5.44 -6.94 -5.70
N THR A 115 -6.28 -7.00 -6.72
CA THR A 115 -7.72 -7.20 -6.55
C THR A 115 -7.96 -8.57 -5.91
N ALA A 116 -8.99 -8.67 -5.07
CA ALA A 116 -9.44 -9.97 -4.62
C ALA A 116 -9.67 -10.88 -5.84
N PRO A 117 -9.18 -12.13 -5.83
CA PRO A 117 -9.52 -13.06 -6.89
C PRO A 117 -11.04 -13.11 -6.95
N SER A 118 -11.62 -12.70 -8.09
CA SER A 118 -13.05 -12.89 -8.31
C SER A 118 -13.32 -14.37 -8.08
N LEU A 119 -14.27 -14.70 -7.21
CA LEU A 119 -14.81 -16.05 -7.01
C LEU A 119 -15.60 -16.47 -8.28
N GLY A 120 -14.96 -16.36 -9.43
CA GLY A 120 -15.41 -16.79 -10.75
C GLY A 120 -14.54 -17.92 -11.22
N ASN A 121 -14.99 -19.15 -10.99
CA ASN A 121 -14.64 -20.38 -11.71
C ASN A 121 -13.24 -20.47 -12.33
N GLY A 122 -12.32 -21.12 -11.60
CA GLY A 122 -11.16 -21.70 -12.24
C GLY A 122 -9.82 -21.19 -11.76
N LEU A 123 -9.47 -21.54 -10.54
CA LEU A 123 -8.15 -22.00 -10.15
C LEU A 123 -8.32 -22.63 -8.75
N SER A 124 -8.98 -23.77 -8.77
CA SER A 124 -8.97 -24.69 -7.66
C SER A 124 -7.52 -25.10 -7.40
N SER A 125 -7.01 -24.55 -6.34
CA SER A 125 -5.96 -25.06 -5.49
C SER A 125 -5.41 -26.42 -5.91
N THR A 126 -4.18 -26.44 -6.36
CA THR A 126 -3.35 -27.65 -6.51
C THR A 126 -3.31 -28.51 -5.25
N LYS A 127 -3.71 -28.00 -4.09
CA LYS A 127 -3.85 -28.76 -2.83
C LYS A 127 -5.00 -29.77 -2.86
N GLN A 128 -6.05 -29.52 -3.62
CA GLN A 128 -7.20 -30.44 -3.68
C GLN A 128 -6.94 -31.61 -4.62
N PHE A 129 -6.06 -31.46 -5.60
CA PHE A 129 -5.65 -32.55 -6.50
C PHE A 129 -4.84 -33.63 -5.80
N HIS A 130 -3.97 -33.25 -4.86
CA HIS A 130 -3.16 -34.22 -4.11
C HIS A 130 -4.01 -35.09 -3.18
N HIS A 131 -5.06 -34.57 -2.59
CA HIS A 131 -5.91 -35.33 -1.67
C HIS A 131 -6.81 -36.32 -2.43
N GLN A 132 -7.32 -35.96 -3.60
CA GLN A 132 -8.12 -36.88 -4.44
C GLN A 132 -7.26 -37.99 -5.07
N PHE A 133 -6.05 -37.66 -5.48
CA PHE A 133 -5.13 -38.66 -6.03
C PHE A 133 -4.72 -39.69 -4.97
N PHE A 134 -4.45 -39.26 -3.75
CA PHE A 134 -4.12 -40.14 -2.64
C PHE A 134 -5.30 -41.06 -2.27
N TYR A 135 -6.53 -40.54 -2.30
CA TYR A 135 -7.72 -41.33 -2.00
C TYR A 135 -7.97 -42.42 -3.04
N LEU A 136 -7.80 -42.10 -4.32
CA LEU A 136 -7.95 -43.07 -5.42
C LEU A 136 -6.89 -44.17 -5.36
N VAL A 137 -5.63 -43.85 -5.06
CA VAL A 137 -4.55 -44.83 -4.94
C VAL A 137 -4.78 -45.76 -3.75
N VAL A 138 -5.19 -45.25 -2.60
CA VAL A 138 -5.49 -46.06 -1.41
C VAL A 138 -6.66 -47.01 -1.64
N VAL A 139 -7.74 -46.50 -2.26
CA VAL A 139 -8.95 -47.35 -2.58
C VAL A 139 -8.63 -48.43 -3.58
N THR A 140 -7.78 -48.18 -4.57
CA THR A 140 -7.35 -49.21 -5.53
C THR A 140 -6.47 -50.29 -4.91
N ILE A 141 -5.55 -49.89 -4.02
CA ILE A 141 -4.69 -50.84 -3.29
C ILE A 141 -5.52 -51.75 -2.36
N VAL A 142 -6.49 -51.18 -1.64
CA VAL A 142 -7.37 -51.98 -0.76
C VAL A 142 -8.23 -52.92 -1.57
N LYS A 143 -8.78 -52.55 -2.74
CA LYS A 143 -9.55 -53.45 -3.60
C LYS A 143 -8.70 -54.58 -4.13
N VAL A 144 -7.47 -54.34 -4.57
CA VAL A 144 -6.56 -55.41 -5.05
C VAL A 144 -6.18 -56.38 -3.94
N ALA A 145 -5.94 -55.89 -2.70
CA ALA A 145 -5.59 -56.74 -1.58
C ALA A 145 -6.76 -57.65 -1.13
N THR A 146 -8.02 -57.17 -1.24
CA THR A 146 -9.22 -57.98 -0.85
C THR A 146 -9.60 -59.02 -1.89
N THR A 147 -9.23 -58.84 -3.17
CA THR A 147 -9.49 -59.82 -4.23
C THR A 147 -8.43 -60.91 -4.35
N SER A 148 -7.25 -60.71 -3.73
CA SER A 148 -6.11 -61.62 -3.85
C SER A 148 -6.06 -62.69 -2.72
N PHE A 149 -6.98 -62.68 -1.74
CA PHE A 149 -7.09 -63.67 -0.72
C PHE A 149 -8.47 -64.35 -0.76
N PRO A 150 -8.68 -65.44 -1.52
CA PRO A 150 -9.81 -66.31 -1.30
C PRO A 150 -9.61 -67.07 0.00
N LEU A 151 -10.48 -66.83 0.98
CA LEU A 151 -10.53 -67.65 2.21
C LEU A 151 -10.78 -69.10 1.85
N ARG A 152 -9.82 -69.99 2.20
CA ARG A 152 -9.95 -71.40 2.25
C ARG A 152 -10.39 -71.84 3.64
#